data_e7bc2bf7daf14e42e1e84fd18b02ed45
#
_entry.id   e7bc2bf7daf14e42e1e84fd18b02ed45
#
_cell.length_a   1.000
_cell.length_b   1.000
_cell.length_c   1.000
_cell.angle_alpha   90.00
_cell.angle_beta   90.00
_cell.angle_gamma   90.00
#
_symmetry.space_group_name_H-M   'P 1'
#
loop_
_entity.id
_entity.type
_entity.pdbx_description
1 polymer ?
#
loop_
_entity_poly.entity_id
_entity_poly.type
_entity_poly.pdbx_seq_one_letter_code
_entity_poly.pdbx_strand_id
1 'polypeptide(L)'
;AVDLCLDPNNPRIIYATTWKIRRTPYSMESGGHGSGLWKSTDSGETWKNISTNKGLPAGIWGISGVAVSPVNSDRIYTIIENDNGGVYRSDDAGITWTAQSNDRNLRQRAWYYSRIYADTKDKDIVYVMNVSYHKSKDGGKTFTSMNANHGDHHDLWIASENNQRMIIADDGGGQISNDGGESWSTYENQPTAQFYRVTTDNSFPYRIYVAQQDNSTLRIYHRTEGASITTNDWETSA
;
A
#
# COMPACT_ATOMS: atom_id res chain seq x y z
N ALA A 1 -7.02 -1.62 13.27
CA ALA A 1 -7.05 -2.17 11.92
C ALA A 1 -5.85 -1.63 11.13
N VAL A 2 -5.37 -2.40 10.17
CA VAL A 2 -4.30 -1.99 9.26
C VAL A 2 -4.81 -1.87 7.83
N ASP A 3 -5.87 -2.60 7.51
CA ASP A 3 -6.57 -2.49 6.24
C ASP A 3 -8.07 -2.65 6.42
N LEU A 4 -8.86 -2.03 5.54
CA LEU A 4 -10.32 -2.06 5.59
C LEU A 4 -10.89 -1.96 4.18
N CYS A 5 -11.77 -2.90 3.84
CA CYS A 5 -12.42 -2.94 2.54
C CYS A 5 -13.93 -3.13 2.71
N LEU A 6 -14.71 -2.21 2.15
CA LEU A 6 -16.15 -2.38 2.02
C LEU A 6 -16.46 -3.22 0.78
N ASP A 7 -17.52 -4.03 0.85
CA ASP A 7 -18.07 -4.63 -0.35
C ASP A 7 -18.69 -3.52 -1.23
N PRO A 8 -18.18 -3.32 -2.45
CA PRO A 8 -18.64 -2.24 -3.34
C PRO A 8 -20.13 -2.35 -3.73
N ASN A 9 -20.70 -3.56 -3.66
CA ASN A 9 -22.10 -3.84 -4.01
C ASN A 9 -23.02 -3.84 -2.81
N ASN A 10 -22.46 -3.98 -1.58
CA ASN A 10 -23.22 -3.94 -0.34
C ASN A 10 -22.38 -3.35 0.80
N PRO A 11 -22.40 -2.04 1.03
CA PRO A 11 -21.53 -1.37 1.99
C PRO A 11 -21.78 -1.73 3.46
N ARG A 12 -22.83 -2.53 3.75
CA ARG A 12 -23.03 -3.12 5.08
C ARG A 12 -22.05 -4.25 5.38
N ILE A 13 -21.47 -4.85 4.33
CA ILE A 13 -20.46 -5.89 4.46
C ILE A 13 -19.09 -5.22 4.43
N ILE A 14 -18.33 -5.43 5.49
CA ILE A 14 -17.00 -4.84 5.66
C ILE A 14 -16.03 -5.93 6.05
N TYR A 15 -14.85 -5.92 5.43
CA TYR A 15 -13.71 -6.74 5.84
C TYR A 15 -12.63 -5.84 6.41
N ALA A 16 -11.99 -6.28 7.48
CA ALA A 16 -10.90 -5.56 8.10
C ALA A 16 -9.78 -6.52 8.48
N THR A 17 -8.54 -6.06 8.35
CA THR A 17 -7.40 -6.77 8.92
C THR A 17 -6.86 -6.02 10.12
N THR A 18 -6.41 -6.78 11.12
CA THR A 18 -5.74 -6.25 12.29
C THR A 18 -4.32 -6.74 12.33
N TRP A 19 -3.43 -5.94 12.87
CA TRP A 19 -2.02 -6.25 13.01
C TRP A 19 -1.52 -5.85 14.39
N LYS A 20 -0.97 -6.83 15.10
CA LYS A 20 -0.21 -6.57 16.33
C LYS A 20 1.24 -6.35 15.97
N ILE A 21 1.72 -5.15 16.21
CA ILE A 21 3.12 -4.77 15.98
C ILE A 21 3.72 -4.23 17.27
N ARG A 22 4.99 -4.54 17.50
CA ARG A 22 5.82 -3.85 18.46
C ARG A 22 7.14 -3.48 17.78
N ARG A 23 7.47 -2.20 17.80
CA ARG A 23 8.73 -1.69 17.26
C ARG A 23 9.51 -0.94 18.33
N THR A 24 10.78 -1.27 18.47
CA THR A 24 11.76 -0.57 19.30
C THR A 24 12.91 -0.09 18.40
N PRO A 25 13.86 0.75 18.90
CA PRO A 25 15.01 1.16 18.10
C PRO A 25 15.90 0.00 17.60
N TYR A 26 15.80 -1.17 18.21
CA TYR A 26 16.68 -2.32 17.95
C TYR A 26 15.93 -3.62 17.63
N SER A 27 14.60 -3.61 17.65
CA SER A 27 13.81 -4.81 17.32
C SER A 27 12.45 -4.44 16.72
N MET A 28 11.91 -5.36 15.95
CA MET A 28 10.55 -5.32 15.46
C MET A 28 9.92 -6.70 15.56
N GLU A 29 8.74 -6.75 16.21
CA GLU A 29 7.90 -7.94 16.28
C GLU A 29 6.68 -7.69 15.40
N SER A 30 6.56 -8.44 14.30
CA SER A 30 5.39 -8.42 13.43
C SER A 30 4.52 -9.62 13.72
N GLY A 31 3.28 -9.38 14.13
CA GLY A 31 2.31 -10.44 14.39
C GLY A 31 2.03 -10.74 15.84
N GLY A 32 0.97 -11.50 16.06
CA GLY A 32 0.53 -11.93 17.37
C GLY A 32 -0.96 -12.25 17.41
N HIS A 33 -1.46 -12.67 18.58
CA HIS A 33 -2.87 -13.08 18.78
C HIS A 33 -3.91 -11.99 18.45
N GLY A 34 -3.50 -10.73 18.31
CA GLY A 34 -4.39 -9.64 17.90
C GLY A 34 -4.41 -9.39 16.39
N SER A 35 -3.59 -10.10 15.61
CA SER A 35 -3.60 -10.02 14.15
C SER A 35 -4.62 -10.97 13.57
N GLY A 36 -5.30 -10.57 12.49
CA GLY A 36 -6.26 -11.44 11.84
C GLY A 36 -7.17 -10.72 10.85
N LEU A 37 -8.07 -11.51 10.25
CA LEU A 37 -9.08 -11.06 9.30
C LEU A 37 -10.46 -11.12 9.94
N TRP A 38 -11.21 -10.04 9.79
CA TRP A 38 -12.52 -9.84 10.41
C TRP A 38 -13.55 -9.48 9.35
N LYS A 39 -14.79 -9.90 9.58
CA LYS A 39 -15.95 -9.58 8.74
C LYS A 39 -17.06 -9.00 9.59
N SER A 40 -17.62 -7.88 9.13
CA SER A 40 -18.91 -7.35 9.58
C SER A 40 -19.95 -7.52 8.48
N THR A 41 -21.22 -7.72 8.86
CA THR A 41 -22.37 -7.77 7.96
C THR A 41 -23.46 -6.74 8.32
N ASP A 42 -23.15 -5.85 9.26
CA ASP A 42 -24.08 -4.88 9.85
C ASP A 42 -23.48 -3.47 9.93
N SER A 43 -22.67 -3.10 8.93
CA SER A 43 -22.04 -1.77 8.81
C SER A 43 -21.01 -1.48 9.91
N GLY A 44 -20.37 -2.53 10.46
CA GLY A 44 -19.31 -2.39 11.45
C GLY A 44 -19.78 -2.43 12.91
N GLU A 45 -21.06 -2.64 13.18
CA GLU A 45 -21.59 -2.73 14.54
C GLU A 45 -21.06 -3.98 15.26
N THR A 46 -21.03 -5.12 14.55
CA THR A 46 -20.45 -6.36 15.07
C THR A 46 -19.42 -6.95 14.12
N TRP A 47 -18.45 -7.66 14.68
CA TRP A 47 -17.34 -8.22 13.93
C TRP A 47 -17.13 -9.70 14.27
N LYS A 48 -17.03 -10.53 13.24
CA LYS A 48 -16.66 -11.94 13.35
C LYS A 48 -15.22 -12.14 12.90
N ASN A 49 -14.40 -12.77 13.75
CA ASN A 49 -13.08 -13.23 13.35
C ASN A 49 -13.22 -14.40 12.38
N ILE A 50 -12.64 -14.28 11.20
CA ILE A 50 -12.64 -15.30 10.14
C ILE A 50 -11.24 -15.83 9.80
N SER A 51 -10.23 -15.47 10.60
CA SER A 51 -8.83 -15.87 10.36
C SER A 51 -8.61 -17.38 10.42
N THR A 52 -9.49 -18.10 11.08
CA THR A 52 -9.43 -19.58 11.21
C THR A 52 -10.34 -20.31 10.23
N ASN A 53 -10.95 -19.60 9.29
CA ASN A 53 -11.80 -20.21 8.29
C ASN A 53 -11.00 -21.18 7.41
N LYS A 54 -11.67 -22.23 6.96
CA LYS A 54 -11.05 -23.31 6.20
C LYS A 54 -10.22 -22.79 5.03
N GLY A 55 -8.98 -23.24 4.93
CA GLY A 55 -8.04 -22.90 3.85
C GLY A 55 -7.12 -21.74 4.12
N LEU A 56 -7.36 -20.95 5.17
CA LEU A 56 -6.40 -19.93 5.62
C LEU A 56 -5.25 -20.56 6.43
N PRO A 57 -4.08 -19.88 6.48
CA PRO A 57 -2.92 -20.43 7.18
C PRO A 57 -3.12 -20.40 8.70
N ALA A 58 -2.75 -21.47 9.35
CA ALA A 58 -2.73 -21.54 10.81
C ALA A 58 -1.54 -20.77 11.41
N GLY A 59 -1.59 -20.54 12.71
CA GLY A 59 -0.52 -19.88 13.47
C GLY A 59 -0.66 -18.38 13.56
N ILE A 60 0.45 -17.70 13.85
CA ILE A 60 0.47 -16.24 14.03
C ILE A 60 0.53 -15.55 12.68
N TRP A 61 -0.35 -14.58 12.51
CA TRP A 61 -0.33 -13.67 11.39
C TRP A 61 0.43 -12.39 11.75
N GLY A 62 1.21 -11.91 10.79
CA GLY A 62 1.74 -10.55 10.76
C GLY A 62 0.74 -9.60 10.13
N ILE A 63 1.25 -8.66 9.35
CA ILE A 63 0.43 -7.73 8.58
C ILE A 63 -0.33 -8.47 7.47
N SER A 64 -1.52 -8.01 7.15
CA SER A 64 -2.35 -8.56 6.08
C SER A 64 -3.15 -7.46 5.38
N GLY A 65 -3.43 -7.67 4.09
CA GLY A 65 -4.32 -6.84 3.29
C GLY A 65 -5.54 -7.62 2.80
N VAL A 66 -6.63 -6.94 2.49
CA VAL A 66 -7.88 -7.56 2.01
C VAL A 66 -8.52 -6.71 0.91
N ALA A 67 -9.05 -7.38 -0.12
CA ALA A 67 -9.81 -6.75 -1.19
C ALA A 67 -11.02 -7.58 -1.58
N VAL A 68 -12.17 -6.92 -1.75
CA VAL A 68 -13.39 -7.51 -2.31
C VAL A 68 -13.47 -7.15 -3.78
N SER A 69 -13.76 -8.11 -4.65
CA SER A 69 -13.94 -7.82 -6.07
C SER A 69 -15.21 -7.03 -6.31
N PRO A 70 -15.15 -5.85 -6.97
CA PRO A 70 -16.34 -5.10 -7.35
C PRO A 70 -17.23 -5.83 -8.37
N VAL A 71 -16.66 -6.80 -9.09
CA VAL A 71 -17.38 -7.58 -10.10
C VAL A 71 -18.18 -8.72 -9.47
N ASN A 72 -17.72 -9.24 -8.31
CA ASN A 72 -18.36 -10.35 -7.62
C ASN A 72 -18.06 -10.29 -6.12
N SER A 73 -19.03 -9.95 -5.29
CA SER A 73 -18.90 -9.82 -3.83
C SER A 73 -18.51 -11.13 -3.12
N ASP A 74 -18.71 -12.29 -3.73
CA ASP A 74 -18.25 -13.57 -3.19
C ASP A 74 -16.74 -13.78 -3.38
N ARG A 75 -16.14 -13.05 -4.35
CA ARG A 75 -14.71 -13.10 -4.63
C ARG A 75 -13.94 -12.13 -3.75
N ILE A 76 -13.12 -12.69 -2.86
CA ILE A 76 -12.28 -11.93 -1.94
C ILE A 76 -10.85 -12.39 -2.05
N TYR A 77 -9.93 -11.46 -1.98
CA TYR A 77 -8.50 -11.70 -1.92
C TYR A 77 -7.93 -11.23 -0.60
N THR A 78 -6.94 -11.93 -0.08
CA THR A 78 -6.14 -11.48 1.06
C THR A 78 -4.68 -11.85 0.84
N ILE A 79 -3.78 -10.96 1.24
CA ILE A 79 -2.35 -11.24 1.32
C ILE A 79 -1.97 -11.30 2.79
N ILE A 80 -1.22 -12.32 3.20
CA ILE A 80 -0.98 -12.62 4.61
C ILE A 80 0.50 -12.83 4.86
N GLU A 81 1.07 -12.07 5.80
CA GLU A 81 2.38 -12.34 6.38
C GLU A 81 2.24 -13.47 7.42
N ASN A 82 2.79 -14.63 7.09
CA ASN A 82 2.78 -15.85 7.90
C ASN A 82 3.84 -16.81 7.36
N ASP A 83 4.26 -17.82 8.10
CA ASP A 83 5.21 -18.85 7.63
C ASP A 83 4.70 -19.54 6.37
N ASN A 84 3.40 -19.84 6.33
CA ASN A 84 2.68 -20.36 5.16
C ASN A 84 1.89 -19.24 4.45
N GLY A 85 2.35 -17.99 4.58
CA GLY A 85 1.66 -16.85 4.03
C GLY A 85 1.76 -16.75 2.51
N GLY A 86 0.97 -15.84 1.95
CA GLY A 86 0.86 -15.61 0.52
C GLY A 86 -0.45 -14.92 0.17
N VAL A 87 -0.85 -15.06 -1.09
CA VAL A 87 -2.14 -14.63 -1.59
C VAL A 87 -3.15 -15.77 -1.47
N TYR A 88 -4.26 -15.50 -0.82
CA TYR A 88 -5.39 -16.40 -0.67
C TYR A 88 -6.63 -15.80 -1.33
N ARG A 89 -7.50 -16.67 -1.83
CA ARG A 89 -8.74 -16.29 -2.50
C ARG A 89 -9.92 -17.07 -1.91
N SER A 90 -11.01 -16.37 -1.68
CA SER A 90 -12.33 -16.93 -1.43
C SER A 90 -13.24 -16.69 -2.63
N ASP A 91 -14.14 -17.63 -2.89
CA ASP A 91 -15.21 -17.54 -3.88
C ASP A 91 -16.61 -17.69 -3.23
N ASP A 92 -16.68 -17.58 -1.91
CA ASP A 92 -17.89 -17.76 -1.09
C ASP A 92 -17.97 -16.73 0.06
N ALA A 93 -17.60 -15.49 -0.23
CA ALA A 93 -17.68 -14.37 0.71
C ALA A 93 -16.90 -14.60 2.02
N GLY A 94 -15.75 -15.29 1.94
CA GLY A 94 -14.83 -15.51 3.05
C GLY A 94 -15.16 -16.72 3.93
N ILE A 95 -16.07 -17.61 3.52
CA ILE A 95 -16.40 -18.84 4.26
C ILE A 95 -15.26 -19.85 4.11
N THR A 96 -14.79 -20.08 2.89
CA THR A 96 -13.63 -20.93 2.60
C THR A 96 -12.61 -20.22 1.72
N TRP A 97 -11.36 -20.65 1.80
CA TRP A 97 -10.23 -20.03 1.14
C TRP A 97 -9.35 -21.04 0.45
N THR A 98 -8.71 -20.61 -0.61
CA THR A 98 -7.73 -21.38 -1.36
C THR A 98 -6.45 -20.58 -1.51
N ALA A 99 -5.32 -21.16 -1.14
CA ALA A 99 -4.01 -20.57 -1.41
C ALA A 99 -3.81 -20.45 -2.92
N GLN A 100 -3.44 -19.27 -3.38
CA GLN A 100 -3.21 -18.98 -4.79
C GLN A 100 -1.70 -18.90 -5.09
N SER A 101 -0.97 -18.08 -4.35
CA SER A 101 0.47 -17.91 -4.53
C SER A 101 1.17 -17.76 -3.20
N ASN A 102 2.31 -18.45 -3.05
CA ASN A 102 3.21 -18.29 -1.92
C ASN A 102 4.51 -17.57 -2.31
N ASP A 103 4.56 -16.92 -3.47
CA ASP A 103 5.72 -16.18 -3.94
C ASP A 103 6.14 -15.12 -2.90
N ARG A 104 7.39 -15.23 -2.46
CA ARG A 104 7.95 -14.32 -1.44
C ARG A 104 8.16 -12.92 -1.98
N ASN A 105 8.29 -12.73 -3.29
CA ASN A 105 8.42 -11.42 -3.91
C ASN A 105 7.19 -10.54 -3.67
N LEU A 106 6.02 -11.14 -3.47
CA LEU A 106 4.78 -10.43 -3.14
C LEU A 106 4.74 -9.94 -1.69
N ARG A 107 5.68 -10.36 -0.84
CA ARG A 107 5.71 -10.11 0.60
C ARG A 107 7.08 -9.67 1.10
N GLN A 108 7.90 -9.08 0.22
CA GLN A 108 9.17 -8.49 0.64
C GLN A 108 8.89 -7.32 1.58
N ARG A 109 9.60 -7.25 2.72
CA ARG A 109 9.36 -6.24 3.74
C ARG A 109 7.86 -6.14 4.11
N ALA A 110 7.20 -7.30 4.33
CA ALA A 110 5.75 -7.40 4.54
C ALA A 110 5.24 -6.44 5.63
N TRP A 111 6.01 -6.26 6.69
CA TRP A 111 5.76 -5.33 7.79
C TRP A 111 5.72 -3.85 7.37
N TYR A 112 6.12 -3.50 6.15
CA TYR A 112 6.10 -2.16 5.59
C TYR A 112 5.05 -2.01 4.49
N TYR A 113 4.94 -3.03 3.62
CA TYR A 113 3.93 -3.12 2.56
C TYR A 113 3.13 -4.41 2.74
N SER A 114 1.88 -4.44 2.48
CA SER A 114 1.05 -5.65 2.32
C SER A 114 -0.33 -5.23 1.86
N ARG A 115 -0.38 -4.67 0.66
CA ARG A 115 -1.62 -4.21 0.04
C ARG A 115 -1.97 -5.08 -1.15
N ILE A 116 -3.26 -5.38 -1.27
CA ILE A 116 -3.83 -6.15 -2.36
C ILE A 116 -5.08 -5.43 -2.87
N TYR A 117 -5.26 -5.38 -4.18
CA TYR A 117 -6.37 -4.69 -4.83
C TYR A 117 -6.99 -5.57 -5.90
N ALA A 118 -8.33 -5.63 -5.92
CA ALA A 118 -9.08 -6.30 -6.96
C ALA A 118 -9.42 -5.32 -8.09
N ASP A 119 -9.32 -5.78 -9.31
CA ASP A 119 -9.70 -5.00 -10.49
C ASP A 119 -11.20 -4.69 -10.49
N THR A 120 -11.56 -3.53 -11.04
CA THR A 120 -12.94 -3.03 -11.02
C THR A 120 -13.82 -3.61 -12.15
N LYS A 121 -13.23 -4.30 -13.13
CA LYS A 121 -13.94 -4.86 -14.30
C LYS A 121 -13.71 -6.36 -14.51
N ASP A 122 -12.63 -6.91 -13.94
CA ASP A 122 -12.31 -8.33 -14.07
C ASP A 122 -12.02 -8.93 -12.69
N LYS A 123 -12.83 -9.90 -12.27
CA LYS A 123 -12.68 -10.57 -10.97
C LYS A 123 -11.38 -11.38 -10.84
N ASP A 124 -10.74 -11.75 -11.95
CA ASP A 124 -9.52 -12.54 -11.96
C ASP A 124 -8.24 -11.70 -12.07
N ILE A 125 -8.38 -10.38 -12.26
CA ILE A 125 -7.25 -9.45 -12.18
C ILE A 125 -7.10 -8.95 -10.74
N VAL A 126 -5.90 -9.07 -10.20
CA VAL A 126 -5.54 -8.63 -8.86
C VAL A 126 -4.14 -8.05 -8.83
N TYR A 127 -3.95 -7.03 -8.01
CA TYR A 127 -2.69 -6.31 -7.88
C TYR A 127 -2.16 -6.43 -6.46
N VAL A 128 -0.83 -6.52 -6.33
CA VAL A 128 -0.13 -6.50 -5.04
C VAL A 128 0.88 -5.37 -5.07
N MET A 129 0.76 -4.47 -4.10
CA MET A 129 1.72 -3.40 -3.84
C MET A 129 2.75 -3.88 -2.83
N ASN A 130 4.00 -3.75 -3.21
CA ASN A 130 5.16 -4.13 -2.42
C ASN A 130 6.37 -3.27 -2.84
N VAL A 131 7.61 -3.72 -2.59
CA VAL A 131 8.82 -3.10 -3.16
C VAL A 131 8.67 -2.95 -4.68
N SER A 132 8.12 -3.97 -5.33
CA SER A 132 7.67 -3.91 -6.72
C SER A 132 6.14 -4.00 -6.79
N TYR A 133 5.58 -3.44 -7.81
CA TYR A 133 4.17 -3.55 -8.17
C TYR A 133 3.96 -4.83 -8.99
N HIS A 134 2.96 -5.62 -8.63
CA HIS A 134 2.69 -6.91 -9.25
C HIS A 134 1.25 -7.02 -9.72
N LYS A 135 1.03 -7.63 -10.90
CA LYS A 135 -0.29 -7.87 -11.49
C LYS A 135 -0.48 -9.36 -11.78
N SER A 136 -1.62 -9.90 -11.36
CA SER A 136 -2.13 -11.22 -11.75
C SER A 136 -3.31 -11.07 -12.69
N LYS A 137 -3.43 -12.00 -13.66
CA LYS A 137 -4.58 -12.10 -14.59
C LYS A 137 -5.31 -13.44 -14.48
N ASP A 138 -4.99 -14.24 -13.47
CA ASP A 138 -5.47 -15.62 -13.30
C ASP A 138 -6.01 -15.90 -11.88
N GLY A 139 -6.52 -14.86 -11.23
CA GLY A 139 -7.12 -14.95 -9.91
C GLY A 139 -6.09 -15.13 -8.79
N GLY A 140 -4.89 -14.56 -8.95
CA GLY A 140 -3.85 -14.55 -7.94
C GLY A 140 -2.92 -15.76 -7.96
N LYS A 141 -2.96 -16.61 -9.00
CA LYS A 141 -2.10 -17.81 -9.09
C LYS A 141 -0.69 -17.45 -9.53
N THR A 142 -0.58 -16.63 -10.57
CA THR A 142 0.70 -16.14 -11.08
C THR A 142 0.72 -14.62 -11.09
N PHE A 143 1.89 -14.05 -10.85
CA PHE A 143 2.09 -12.61 -10.82
C PHE A 143 3.24 -12.22 -11.73
N THR A 144 3.04 -11.14 -12.46
CA THR A 144 4.08 -10.48 -13.24
C THR A 144 4.45 -9.18 -12.53
N SER A 145 5.74 -8.93 -12.36
CA SER A 145 6.22 -7.64 -11.89
C SER A 145 5.96 -6.60 -12.97
N MET A 146 5.34 -5.50 -12.58
CA MET A 146 5.04 -4.36 -13.43
C MET A 146 6.00 -3.22 -13.13
N ASN A 147 6.23 -2.35 -14.09
CA ASN A 147 7.08 -1.18 -13.92
C ASN A 147 6.23 0.07 -13.66
N ALA A 148 6.51 0.77 -12.56
CA ALA A 148 6.21 2.17 -12.37
C ALA A 148 7.55 2.94 -12.29
N ASN A 149 7.49 4.27 -12.29
CA ASN A 149 8.73 5.07 -12.37
C ASN A 149 9.56 5.07 -11.08
N HIS A 150 8.97 4.62 -9.96
CA HIS A 150 9.66 4.46 -8.68
C HIS A 150 9.24 3.14 -8.03
N GLY A 151 9.97 2.68 -7.04
CA GLY A 151 9.64 1.51 -6.22
C GLY A 151 8.95 1.89 -4.91
N ASP A 152 8.79 0.88 -4.06
CA ASP A 152 8.17 1.03 -2.73
C ASP A 152 6.73 1.56 -2.83
N HIS A 153 5.86 0.70 -3.37
CA HIS A 153 4.47 1.05 -3.68
C HIS A 153 3.56 0.87 -2.45
N HIS A 154 2.83 1.93 -2.10
CA HIS A 154 2.00 2.00 -0.91
C HIS A 154 0.51 1.89 -1.17
N ASP A 155 0.01 2.41 -2.28
CA ASP A 155 -1.42 2.45 -2.56
C ASP A 155 -1.71 2.40 -4.06
N LEU A 156 -2.91 1.92 -4.41
CA LEU A 156 -3.42 1.85 -5.77
C LEU A 156 -4.91 2.16 -5.80
N TRP A 157 -5.29 3.14 -6.59
CA TRP A 157 -6.69 3.40 -6.92
C TRP A 157 -6.97 3.02 -8.36
N ILE A 158 -8.10 2.35 -8.60
CA ILE A 158 -8.57 1.94 -9.93
C ILE A 158 -9.97 2.49 -10.14
N ALA A 159 -10.18 3.24 -11.23
CA ALA A 159 -11.47 3.84 -11.50
C ALA A 159 -12.56 2.77 -11.70
N SER A 160 -13.69 2.95 -11.04
CA SER A 160 -14.80 1.99 -11.08
C SER A 160 -15.44 1.88 -12.44
N GLU A 161 -15.48 2.97 -13.21
CA GLU A 161 -16.05 3.04 -14.56
C GLU A 161 -15.09 2.57 -15.65
N ASN A 162 -13.77 2.69 -15.43
CA ASN A 162 -12.74 2.37 -16.42
C ASN A 162 -11.44 1.91 -15.73
N ASN A 163 -11.21 0.61 -15.65
CA ASN A 163 -10.03 0.03 -15.03
C ASN A 163 -8.69 0.32 -15.72
N GLN A 164 -8.73 0.99 -16.91
CA GLN A 164 -7.50 1.48 -17.54
C GLN A 164 -6.99 2.76 -16.85
N ARG A 165 -7.88 3.48 -16.14
CA ARG A 165 -7.50 4.66 -15.38
C ARG A 165 -7.14 4.29 -13.96
N MET A 166 -5.90 4.55 -13.59
CA MET A 166 -5.34 4.17 -12.30
C MET A 166 -4.49 5.30 -11.71
N ILE A 167 -4.38 5.31 -10.39
CA ILE A 167 -3.42 6.15 -9.66
C ILE A 167 -2.64 5.22 -8.74
N ILE A 168 -1.31 5.28 -8.81
CA ILE A 168 -0.41 4.58 -7.91
C ILE A 168 0.32 5.61 -7.04
N ALA A 169 0.56 5.26 -5.79
CA ALA A 169 1.39 6.03 -4.86
C ALA A 169 2.58 5.18 -4.41
N ASP A 170 3.77 5.75 -4.54
CA ASP A 170 5.04 5.15 -4.15
C ASP A 170 5.95 6.19 -3.48
N ASP A 171 7.16 5.81 -3.08
CA ASP A 171 8.09 6.72 -2.41
C ASP A 171 8.56 7.89 -3.31
N GLY A 172 8.36 7.81 -4.62
CA GLY A 172 8.62 8.90 -5.56
C GLY A 172 7.46 9.90 -5.69
N GLY A 173 6.24 9.50 -5.32
CA GLY A 173 5.04 10.35 -5.41
C GLY A 173 3.84 9.64 -6.01
N GLY A 174 2.88 10.41 -6.53
CA GLY A 174 1.68 9.91 -7.19
C GLY A 174 1.83 9.90 -8.71
N GLN A 175 1.40 8.83 -9.36
CA GLN A 175 1.47 8.66 -10.81
C GLN A 175 0.13 8.21 -11.36
N ILE A 176 -0.21 8.62 -12.57
CA ILE A 176 -1.46 8.30 -13.26
C ILE A 176 -1.16 7.39 -14.44
N SER A 177 -1.96 6.33 -14.59
CA SER A 177 -2.02 5.51 -15.79
C SER A 177 -3.39 5.63 -16.45
N ASN A 178 -3.42 5.54 -17.80
CA ASN A 178 -4.64 5.48 -18.62
C ASN A 178 -4.71 4.22 -19.50
N ASP A 179 -3.79 3.28 -19.26
CA ASP A 179 -3.64 2.03 -20.02
C ASP A 179 -3.55 0.78 -19.12
N GLY A 180 -4.13 0.84 -17.93
CA GLY A 180 -4.19 -0.30 -17.01
C GLY A 180 -2.86 -0.62 -16.34
N GLY A 181 -1.98 0.38 -16.20
CA GLY A 181 -0.68 0.25 -15.54
C GLY A 181 0.46 -0.19 -16.45
N GLU A 182 0.26 -0.17 -17.78
CA GLU A 182 1.34 -0.47 -18.73
C GLU A 182 2.33 0.71 -18.83
N SER A 183 1.82 1.95 -18.68
CA SER A 183 2.66 3.16 -18.56
C SER A 183 2.12 4.12 -17.50
N TRP A 184 3.00 4.97 -16.97
CA TRP A 184 2.71 5.91 -15.89
C TRP A 184 3.23 7.31 -16.20
N SER A 185 2.50 8.33 -15.72
CA SER A 185 2.96 9.72 -15.79
C SER A 185 4.21 9.91 -14.93
N THR A 186 4.95 11.00 -15.18
CA THR A 186 6.03 11.40 -14.29
C THR A 186 5.52 11.79 -12.90
N TYR A 187 6.35 11.63 -11.88
CA TYR A 187 6.16 12.17 -10.52
C TYR A 187 7.03 13.42 -10.27
N GLU A 188 7.90 13.79 -11.19
CA GLU A 188 8.87 14.90 -11.01
C GLU A 188 8.22 16.30 -11.00
N ASN A 189 6.94 16.39 -11.32
CA ASN A 189 6.16 17.63 -11.29
C ASN A 189 5.46 17.88 -9.94
N GLN A 190 5.76 17.09 -8.92
CA GLN A 190 5.18 17.21 -7.57
C GLN A 190 6.20 17.87 -6.65
N PRO A 191 6.04 19.16 -6.27
CA PRO A 191 6.99 19.87 -5.42
C PRO A 191 6.78 19.46 -3.94
N THR A 192 7.02 18.20 -3.64
CA THR A 192 6.85 17.60 -2.31
C THR A 192 8.18 17.10 -1.79
N ALA A 193 8.37 17.17 -0.47
CA ALA A 193 9.51 16.61 0.22
C ALA A 193 9.14 16.24 1.66
N GLN A 194 9.75 15.18 2.19
CA GLN A 194 9.57 14.80 3.58
C GLN A 194 10.75 15.31 4.40
N PHE A 195 10.52 16.37 5.16
CA PHE A 195 11.51 16.94 6.06
C PHE A 195 11.36 16.38 7.47
N TYR A 196 12.48 16.00 8.10
CA TYR A 196 12.48 15.53 9.49
C TYR A 196 12.56 16.65 10.50
N ARG A 197 13.48 17.58 10.31
CA ARG A 197 13.73 18.69 11.22
C ARG A 197 14.12 19.93 10.45
N VAL A 198 13.80 21.08 11.03
CA VAL A 198 14.13 22.39 10.52
C VAL A 198 14.90 23.15 11.59
N THR A 199 15.98 23.79 11.21
CA THR A 199 16.71 24.77 12.04
C THR A 199 17.10 25.98 11.22
N THR A 200 17.48 27.07 11.89
CA THR A 200 17.90 28.31 11.24
C THR A 200 19.20 28.79 11.87
N ASP A 201 19.99 29.59 11.11
CA ASP A 201 21.13 30.33 11.64
C ASP A 201 20.71 31.73 12.12
N ASN A 202 21.67 32.49 12.63
CA ASN A 202 21.47 33.86 13.12
C ASN A 202 21.91 34.95 12.11
N SER A 203 22.15 34.59 10.87
CA SER A 203 22.50 35.54 9.83
C SER A 203 21.28 36.38 9.38
N PHE A 204 21.51 37.43 8.60
CA PHE A 204 20.42 38.20 7.97
C PHE A 204 20.78 38.47 6.50
N PRO A 205 19.95 37.98 5.54
CA PRO A 205 18.84 37.06 5.69
C PRO A 205 19.29 35.73 6.33
N TYR A 206 18.48 35.17 7.23
CA TYR A 206 18.82 33.87 7.82
C TYR A 206 18.63 32.73 6.82
N ARG A 207 19.35 31.65 7.06
CA ARG A 207 19.19 30.40 6.32
C ARG A 207 18.36 29.40 7.10
N ILE A 208 17.61 28.61 6.35
CA ILE A 208 16.87 27.47 6.83
C ILE A 208 17.65 26.22 6.43
N TYR A 209 17.84 25.31 7.37
CA TYR A 209 18.51 24.01 7.18
C TYR A 209 17.52 22.90 7.41
N VAL A 210 17.45 21.96 6.47
CA VAL A 210 16.49 20.83 6.51
C VAL A 210 17.14 19.55 6.01
N ALA A 211 16.86 18.46 6.71
CA ALA A 211 17.22 17.11 6.26
C ALA A 211 16.00 16.40 5.70
N GLN A 212 16.12 15.84 4.51
CA GLN A 212 15.06 15.11 3.83
C GLN A 212 15.18 13.60 4.08
N GLN A 213 14.06 12.90 4.03
CA GLN A 213 14.04 11.44 3.94
C GLN A 213 14.65 11.03 2.59
N ASP A 214 15.61 10.11 2.65
CA ASP A 214 16.24 9.45 1.50
C ASP A 214 16.74 10.41 0.40
N ASN A 215 17.06 11.63 0.79
CA ASN A 215 17.56 12.67 -0.09
C ASN A 215 18.59 13.54 0.65
N SER A 216 19.11 14.57 0.00
CA SER A 216 20.14 15.43 0.56
C SER A 216 19.63 16.33 1.69
N THR A 217 20.55 16.85 2.48
CA THR A 217 20.32 17.95 3.41
C THR A 217 20.43 19.28 2.66
N LEU A 218 19.47 20.17 2.87
CA LEU A 218 19.40 21.44 2.17
C LEU A 218 19.62 22.62 3.11
N ARG A 219 20.24 23.67 2.57
CA ARG A 219 20.18 25.01 3.15
C ARG A 219 19.67 26.01 2.13
N ILE A 220 18.82 26.92 2.57
CA ILE A 220 18.16 27.91 1.72
C ILE A 220 17.97 29.22 2.48
N TYR A 221 18.13 30.36 1.82
CA TYR A 221 17.76 31.65 2.41
C TYR A 221 16.24 31.73 2.57
N HIS A 222 15.75 32.29 3.70
CA HIS A 222 14.32 32.49 3.91
C HIS A 222 13.73 33.49 2.92
N ARG A 223 14.54 34.33 2.31
CA ARG A 223 14.21 35.27 1.23
C ARG A 223 15.43 35.57 0.38
N THR A 224 15.18 35.92 -0.87
CA THR A 224 16.19 36.36 -1.84
C THR A 224 15.90 37.81 -2.27
N GLU A 225 16.77 38.38 -3.07
CA GLU A 225 16.53 39.69 -3.69
C GLU A 225 15.52 39.61 -4.84
N GLY A 226 15.23 38.39 -5.34
CA GLY A 226 14.26 38.13 -6.40
C GLY A 226 12.83 38.10 -5.91
N ALA A 227 11.88 37.99 -6.84
CA ALA A 227 10.46 37.88 -6.57
C ALA A 227 10.06 36.51 -5.98
N SER A 228 10.92 35.50 -6.11
CA SER A 228 10.70 34.13 -5.62
C SER A 228 12.01 33.44 -5.32
N ILE A 229 11.96 32.35 -4.56
CA ILE A 229 13.07 31.42 -4.35
C ILE A 229 13.09 30.46 -5.54
N THR A 230 14.28 30.29 -6.13
CA THR A 230 14.51 29.42 -7.28
C THR A 230 15.53 28.32 -6.96
N THR A 231 15.80 27.44 -7.90
CA THR A 231 16.83 26.39 -7.77
C THR A 231 18.25 26.92 -7.57
N ASN A 232 18.51 28.19 -7.89
CA ASN A 232 19.80 28.83 -7.67
C ASN A 232 19.99 29.39 -6.24
N ASP A 233 18.95 29.37 -5.44
CA ASP A 233 18.91 30.00 -4.12
C ASP A 233 19.09 29.01 -2.97
N TRP A 234 19.21 27.71 -3.28
CA TRP A 234 19.45 26.68 -2.30
C TRP A 234 20.66 25.81 -2.64
N GLU A 235 21.24 25.20 -1.63
CA GLU A 235 22.43 24.37 -1.73
C GLU A 235 22.25 23.07 -0.93
N THR A 236 22.86 22.00 -1.43
CA THR A 236 23.04 20.79 -0.61
C THR A 236 24.18 21.04 0.38
N SER A 237 24.00 20.60 1.62
CA SER A 237 24.95 20.88 2.71
C SER A 237 25.48 19.62 3.39
N ALA A 238 25.48 18.49 2.73
CA ALA A 238 26.20 17.27 3.14
C ALA A 238 26.12 16.23 2.05
#